data_9c2cf01a3b3018bba2f35e6d11ea83a6
#
_entry.id   9c2cf01a3b3018bba2f35e6d11ea83a6
#
_cell.length_a   1.000
_cell.length_b   1.000
_cell.length_c   1.000
_cell.angle_alpha   90.00
_cell.angle_beta   90.00
_cell.angle_gamma   90.00
#
_symmetry.space_group_name_H-M   'P 1'
#
loop_
_entity.id
_entity.type
_entity.pdbx_description
1 polymer ?
#
loop_
_entity_poly.entity_id
_entity_poly.type
_entity_poly.pdbx_seq_one_letter_code
_entity_poly.pdbx_strand_id
1 'polypeptide(L)'
;MQRREFSFSAATLAAISGLALPMGAQAQAAVFKDGTDYLTLDKPAPVEVAAGQIEVIEFFWYSCPHCNVFEPQLSTWSKTQSKDVILKRTPIAFRPDFEPQQRLYYVLEAMGKVEELHKKVFYAVHVEKQALNTLETIALWAEKQGVNKAKFTELYNSFSVSTKTRKATQLQNAFQVDGVPALGIGGRYYTSGSMAKSMERALQVADSLIGQARNKVK
;
A
#
# COMPACT_ATOMS: atom_id res chain seq x y z
N MET A 1 13.67 -32.95 -90.79
CA MET A 1 13.91 -31.72 -89.98
C MET A 1 12.60 -31.44 -89.27
N GLN A 2 12.48 -31.80 -88.03
CA GLN A 2 11.20 -31.64 -87.25
C GLN A 2 11.41 -30.52 -86.26
N ARG A 3 10.58 -29.48 -86.36
CA ARG A 3 10.48 -28.37 -85.40
C ARG A 3 9.54 -28.79 -84.27
N ARG A 4 10.08 -28.86 -83.09
CA ARG A 4 9.26 -29.06 -81.84
C ARG A 4 8.87 -27.70 -81.30
N GLU A 5 7.57 -27.45 -81.25
CA GLU A 5 6.98 -26.31 -80.58
C GLU A 5 6.86 -26.55 -79.08
N PHE A 6 7.45 -25.67 -78.31
CA PHE A 6 7.30 -25.69 -76.84
C PHE A 6 6.13 -24.76 -76.44
N SER A 7 5.06 -25.39 -75.96
CA SER A 7 3.95 -24.66 -75.37
C SER A 7 4.31 -24.25 -73.95
N PHE A 8 4.38 -22.92 -73.65
CA PHE A 8 4.47 -22.42 -72.29
C PHE A 8 3.08 -22.35 -71.65
N SER A 9 2.86 -23.17 -70.65
CA SER A 9 1.67 -23.07 -69.76
C SER A 9 1.98 -22.04 -68.66
N ALA A 10 1.26 -20.94 -68.67
CA ALA A 10 1.33 -19.93 -67.60
C ALA A 10 0.54 -20.44 -66.38
N ALA A 11 1.26 -20.77 -65.29
CA ALA A 11 0.67 -21.07 -64.02
C ALA A 11 0.44 -19.77 -63.24
N THR A 12 -0.81 -19.40 -63.07
CA THR A 12 -1.25 -18.26 -62.23
C THR A 12 -1.13 -18.63 -60.77
N LEU A 13 -0.13 -18.09 -60.05
CA LEU A 13 -0.05 -18.16 -58.62
C LEU A 13 -1.04 -17.15 -57.99
N ALA A 14 -2.13 -17.65 -57.42
CA ALA A 14 -3.00 -16.86 -56.59
C ALA A 14 -2.31 -16.58 -55.23
N ALA A 15 -1.87 -15.35 -55.01
CA ALA A 15 -1.35 -14.92 -53.71
C ALA A 15 -2.53 -14.77 -52.69
N ILE A 16 -2.65 -15.72 -51.81
CA ILE A 16 -3.54 -15.60 -50.65
C ILE A 16 -2.85 -14.69 -49.61
N SER A 17 -3.20 -13.41 -49.65
CA SER A 17 -2.80 -12.46 -48.59
C SER A 17 -3.59 -12.78 -47.33
N GLY A 18 -3.01 -13.58 -46.47
CA GLY A 18 -3.57 -13.83 -45.12
C GLY A 18 -3.48 -12.55 -44.28
N LEU A 19 -4.61 -11.89 -44.04
CA LEU A 19 -4.72 -10.87 -43.00
C LEU A 19 -4.46 -11.56 -41.66
N ALA A 20 -3.25 -11.44 -41.16
CA ALA A 20 -2.93 -11.74 -39.75
C ALA A 20 -3.58 -10.64 -38.88
N LEU A 21 -4.74 -10.94 -38.31
CA LEU A 21 -5.32 -10.12 -37.25
C LEU A 21 -4.35 -10.14 -36.06
N PRO A 22 -3.99 -8.98 -35.47
CA PRO A 22 -3.20 -8.95 -34.27
C PRO A 22 -4.05 -9.63 -33.18
N MET A 23 -3.64 -10.81 -32.71
CA MET A 23 -4.14 -11.40 -31.48
C MET A 23 -3.74 -10.44 -30.36
N GLY A 24 -4.67 -9.58 -29.96
CA GLY A 24 -4.53 -8.76 -28.75
C GLY A 24 -4.24 -9.69 -27.60
N ALA A 25 -3.05 -9.63 -27.03
CA ALA A 25 -2.70 -10.27 -25.78
C ALA A 25 -3.65 -9.71 -24.72
N GLN A 26 -4.75 -10.39 -24.45
CA GLN A 26 -5.55 -10.11 -23.27
C GLN A 26 -4.68 -10.48 -22.08
N ALA A 27 -4.18 -9.47 -21.38
CA ALA A 27 -3.54 -9.67 -20.09
C ALA A 27 -4.57 -10.37 -19.21
N GLN A 28 -4.36 -11.65 -18.94
CA GLN A 28 -5.18 -12.40 -17.99
C GLN A 28 -5.06 -11.69 -16.64
N ALA A 29 -6.17 -11.17 -16.12
CA ALA A 29 -6.20 -10.60 -14.79
C ALA A 29 -5.66 -11.65 -13.81
N ALA A 30 -4.65 -11.29 -13.04
CA ALA A 30 -4.06 -12.20 -12.07
C ALA A 30 -5.16 -12.63 -11.08
N VAL A 31 -5.38 -13.93 -10.99
CA VAL A 31 -6.32 -14.51 -10.04
C VAL A 31 -5.62 -14.65 -8.69
N PHE A 32 -6.05 -13.86 -7.71
CA PHE A 32 -5.55 -13.93 -6.33
C PHE A 32 -6.48 -14.81 -5.50
N LYS A 33 -5.89 -15.60 -4.59
CA LYS A 33 -6.58 -16.63 -3.83
C LYS A 33 -6.70 -16.24 -2.36
N ASP A 34 -7.93 -16.27 -1.84
CA ASP A 34 -8.23 -16.13 -0.40
C ASP A 34 -7.56 -17.25 0.40
N GLY A 35 -7.06 -16.92 1.58
CA GLY A 35 -6.27 -17.80 2.43
C GLY A 35 -4.81 -18.03 1.95
N THR A 36 -4.42 -17.45 0.81
CA THR A 36 -3.05 -17.58 0.26
C THR A 36 -2.43 -16.21 -0.03
N ASP A 37 -3.05 -15.42 -0.90
CA ASP A 37 -2.58 -14.09 -1.31
C ASP A 37 -3.16 -12.98 -0.43
N TYR A 38 -4.32 -13.22 0.17
CA TYR A 38 -5.02 -12.33 1.09
C TYR A 38 -5.92 -13.13 2.03
N LEU A 39 -6.45 -12.47 3.05
CA LEU A 39 -7.49 -13.00 3.93
C LEU A 39 -8.76 -12.14 3.82
N THR A 40 -9.91 -12.78 3.76
CA THR A 40 -11.19 -12.15 4.02
C THR A 40 -11.47 -12.23 5.52
N LEU A 41 -11.66 -11.07 6.16
CA LEU A 41 -11.95 -11.02 7.60
C LEU A 41 -13.33 -11.61 7.88
N ASP A 42 -13.45 -12.44 8.91
CA ASP A 42 -14.71 -13.01 9.36
C ASP A 42 -15.70 -11.91 9.80
N LYS A 43 -15.18 -10.89 10.49
CA LYS A 43 -15.93 -9.70 10.90
C LYS A 43 -15.32 -8.47 10.25
N PRO A 44 -16.14 -7.63 9.57
CA PRO A 44 -15.62 -6.39 9.00
C PRO A 44 -15.01 -5.50 10.10
N ALA A 45 -13.83 -4.96 9.80
CA ALA A 45 -13.21 -3.92 10.61
C ALA A 45 -13.91 -2.57 10.33
N PRO A 46 -13.90 -1.63 11.29
CA PRO A 46 -14.45 -0.30 11.06
C PRO A 46 -13.69 0.43 9.96
N VAL A 47 -14.41 1.20 9.15
CA VAL A 47 -13.87 2.11 8.13
C VAL A 47 -14.27 3.54 8.45
N GLU A 48 -13.39 4.49 8.18
CA GLU A 48 -13.58 5.92 8.46
C GLU A 48 -13.48 6.74 7.16
N VAL A 49 -14.26 6.35 6.14
CA VAL A 49 -14.36 7.05 4.85
C VAL A 49 -15.82 7.33 4.50
N ALA A 50 -16.05 8.28 3.60
CA ALA A 50 -17.39 8.61 3.14
C ALA A 50 -18.00 7.46 2.33
N ALA A 51 -19.33 7.43 2.23
CA ALA A 51 -20.04 6.48 1.38
C ALA A 51 -19.54 6.57 -0.07
N GLY A 52 -19.31 5.42 -0.70
CA GLY A 52 -18.74 5.33 -2.05
C GLY A 52 -17.22 5.39 -2.12
N GLN A 53 -16.54 5.64 -1.01
CA GLN A 53 -15.08 5.57 -0.92
C GLN A 53 -14.61 4.21 -0.40
N ILE A 54 -13.41 3.82 -0.80
CA ILE A 54 -12.75 2.58 -0.37
C ILE A 54 -11.49 2.96 0.42
N GLU A 55 -11.51 2.61 1.70
CA GLU A 55 -10.34 2.79 2.55
C GLU A 55 -9.30 1.72 2.26
N VAL A 56 -8.06 2.14 2.06
CA VAL A 56 -6.88 1.28 2.10
C VAL A 56 -6.01 1.73 3.25
N ILE A 57 -5.69 0.81 4.14
CA ILE A 57 -4.88 1.09 5.33
C ILE A 57 -3.53 0.44 5.15
N GLU A 58 -2.46 1.23 5.30
CA GLU A 58 -1.13 0.69 5.55
C GLU A 58 -0.94 0.53 7.06
N PHE A 59 -0.61 -0.70 7.50
CA PHE A 59 -0.07 -0.95 8.82
C PHE A 59 1.44 -0.93 8.75
N PHE A 60 2.09 -0.10 9.56
CA PHE A 60 3.53 0.13 9.49
C PHE A 60 4.16 0.39 10.87
N TRP A 61 5.48 0.35 10.92
CA TRP A 61 6.27 0.81 12.05
C TRP A 61 7.52 1.53 11.54
N TYR A 62 7.86 2.67 12.13
CA TYR A 62 9.00 3.46 11.66
C TYR A 62 10.35 2.73 11.77
N SER A 63 10.54 1.85 12.77
CA SER A 63 11.77 1.07 12.87
C SER A 63 11.77 -0.23 12.03
N CYS A 64 10.71 -0.50 11.26
CA CYS A 64 10.66 -1.65 10.38
C CYS A 64 11.43 -1.38 9.07
N PRO A 65 12.53 -2.13 8.76
CA PRO A 65 13.28 -1.94 7.51
C PRO A 65 12.44 -2.18 6.26
N HIS A 66 11.54 -3.17 6.31
CA HIS A 66 10.66 -3.48 5.17
C HIS A 66 9.64 -2.36 4.92
N CYS A 67 9.14 -1.69 5.97
CA CYS A 67 8.27 -0.51 5.82
C CYS A 67 9.03 0.65 5.17
N ASN A 68 10.29 0.89 5.58
CA ASN A 68 11.14 1.91 4.96
C ASN A 68 11.33 1.67 3.45
N VAL A 69 11.56 0.42 3.04
CA VAL A 69 11.72 0.05 1.62
C VAL A 69 10.39 0.16 0.86
N PHE A 70 9.28 -0.13 1.52
CA PHE A 70 7.95 -0.11 0.91
C PHE A 70 7.37 1.30 0.72
N GLU A 71 7.67 2.25 1.61
CA GLU A 71 7.11 3.61 1.57
C GLU A 71 7.20 4.32 0.20
N PRO A 72 8.33 4.31 -0.54
CA PRO A 72 8.38 4.89 -1.88
C PRO A 72 7.44 4.23 -2.88
N GLN A 73 7.28 2.90 -2.80
CA GLN A 73 6.42 2.12 -3.68
C GLN A 73 4.95 2.45 -3.40
N LEU A 74 4.55 2.43 -2.12
CA LEU A 74 3.20 2.78 -1.68
C LEU A 74 2.84 4.23 -2.03
N SER A 75 3.76 5.16 -1.81
CA SER A 75 3.58 6.58 -2.16
C SER A 75 3.38 6.79 -3.68
N THR A 76 4.06 6.00 -4.52
CA THR A 76 3.88 6.02 -5.97
C THR A 76 2.55 5.40 -6.37
N TRP A 77 2.25 4.20 -5.84
CA TRP A 77 1.00 3.49 -6.09
C TRP A 77 -0.23 4.33 -5.69
N SER A 78 -0.19 4.98 -4.54
CA SER A 78 -1.34 5.78 -4.07
C SER A 78 -1.70 6.92 -5.01
N LYS A 79 -0.73 7.51 -5.72
CA LYS A 79 -0.95 8.57 -6.70
C LYS A 79 -1.61 8.08 -7.99
N THR A 80 -1.54 6.79 -8.29
CA THR A 80 -2.17 6.18 -9.46
C THR A 80 -3.60 5.74 -9.17
N GLN A 81 -4.03 5.76 -7.91
CA GLN A 81 -5.37 5.34 -7.53
C GLN A 81 -6.43 6.38 -7.91
N SER A 82 -7.63 5.89 -8.18
CA SER A 82 -8.79 6.73 -8.43
C SER A 82 -9.24 7.46 -7.16
N LYS A 83 -9.95 8.58 -7.31
CA LYS A 83 -10.31 9.50 -6.22
C LYS A 83 -11.21 8.87 -5.13
N ASP A 84 -11.82 7.75 -5.41
CA ASP A 84 -12.63 6.99 -4.44
C ASP A 84 -11.78 6.11 -3.50
N VAL A 85 -10.49 5.92 -3.79
CA VAL A 85 -9.57 5.18 -2.93
C VAL A 85 -8.86 6.13 -1.98
N ILE A 86 -9.02 5.91 -0.69
CA ILE A 86 -8.43 6.73 0.37
C ILE A 86 -7.38 5.92 1.09
N LEU A 87 -6.10 6.27 0.90
CA LEU A 87 -4.99 5.68 1.64
C LEU A 87 -4.89 6.31 3.02
N LYS A 88 -4.90 5.49 4.05
CA LYS A 88 -4.59 5.86 5.45
C LYS A 88 -3.40 5.08 5.95
N ARG A 89 -2.66 5.66 6.87
CA ARG A 89 -1.55 5.00 7.56
C ARG A 89 -1.89 4.77 9.02
N THR A 90 -1.65 3.57 9.50
CA THR A 90 -1.90 3.16 10.88
C THR A 90 -0.60 2.61 11.47
N PRO A 91 0.08 3.38 12.32
CA PRO A 91 1.27 2.88 13.03
C PRO A 91 0.84 1.80 14.03
N ILE A 92 1.53 0.65 14.00
CA ILE A 92 1.21 -0.48 14.90
C ILE A 92 2.02 -0.40 16.20
N ALA A 93 1.54 -1.12 17.21
CA ALA A 93 2.26 -1.38 18.45
C ALA A 93 2.03 -2.83 18.90
N PHE A 94 2.92 -3.76 18.51
CA PHE A 94 2.88 -5.15 19.00
C PHE A 94 3.34 -5.29 20.46
N ARG A 95 4.15 -4.35 20.91
CA ARG A 95 4.71 -4.28 22.27
C ARG A 95 4.76 -2.81 22.73
N PRO A 96 4.86 -2.57 24.03
CA PRO A 96 4.91 -1.20 24.58
C PRO A 96 6.03 -0.32 24.03
N ASP A 97 7.17 -0.90 23.67
CA ASP A 97 8.33 -0.18 23.12
C ASP A 97 8.09 0.37 21.70
N PHE A 98 6.98 -0.01 21.03
CA PHE A 98 6.58 0.57 19.75
C PHE A 98 5.75 1.86 19.92
N GLU A 99 5.09 2.03 21.06
CA GLU A 99 4.18 3.14 21.32
C GLU A 99 4.81 4.54 21.10
N PRO A 100 6.06 4.80 21.46
CA PRO A 100 6.68 6.11 21.19
C PRO A 100 6.63 6.51 19.72
N GLN A 101 6.88 5.61 18.79
CA GLN A 101 6.83 5.90 17.36
C GLN A 101 5.38 5.93 16.82
N GLN A 102 4.48 5.19 17.43
CA GLN A 102 3.04 5.29 17.14
C GLN A 102 2.52 6.69 17.52
N ARG A 103 2.90 7.19 18.70
CA ARG A 103 2.58 8.56 19.13
C ARG A 103 3.23 9.62 18.24
N LEU A 104 4.49 9.44 17.83
CA LEU A 104 5.16 10.32 16.89
C LEU A 104 4.31 10.54 15.63
N TYR A 105 3.84 9.47 15.00
CA TYR A 105 3.00 9.60 13.80
C TYR A 105 1.75 10.44 14.06
N TYR A 106 1.03 10.16 15.15
CA TYR A 106 -0.21 10.88 15.46
C TYR A 106 0.00 12.32 15.91
N VAL A 107 1.16 12.66 16.47
CA VAL A 107 1.53 14.06 16.69
C VAL A 107 1.77 14.77 15.36
N LEU A 108 2.52 14.15 14.45
CA LEU A 108 2.75 14.72 13.12
C LEU A 108 1.42 14.91 12.36
N GLU A 109 0.50 13.95 12.48
CA GLU A 109 -0.83 14.05 11.89
C GLU A 109 -1.64 15.21 12.51
N ALA A 110 -1.65 15.34 13.83
CA ALA A 110 -2.34 16.43 14.52
C ALA A 110 -1.78 17.83 14.19
N MET A 111 -0.49 17.88 13.80
CA MET A 111 0.19 19.09 13.37
C MET A 111 0.12 19.34 11.85
N GLY A 112 -0.50 18.44 11.07
CA GLY A 112 -0.51 18.52 9.60
C GLY A 112 0.87 18.34 8.96
N LYS A 113 1.79 17.62 9.61
CA LYS A 113 3.19 17.47 9.21
C LYS A 113 3.55 16.09 8.65
N VAL A 114 2.58 15.20 8.46
CA VAL A 114 2.86 13.84 7.95
C VAL A 114 3.50 13.91 6.56
N GLU A 115 2.92 14.65 5.62
CA GLU A 115 3.45 14.74 4.25
C GLU A 115 4.88 15.25 4.19
N GLU A 116 5.23 16.17 5.08
CA GLU A 116 6.57 16.79 5.15
C GLU A 116 7.58 15.88 5.85
N LEU A 117 7.18 15.21 6.94
CA LEU A 117 8.11 14.60 7.88
C LEU A 117 8.11 13.07 7.90
N HIS A 118 7.08 12.41 7.37
CA HIS A 118 6.97 10.94 7.41
C HIS A 118 8.21 10.23 6.84
N LYS A 119 8.64 10.63 5.65
CA LYS A 119 9.85 10.07 5.02
C LYS A 119 11.13 10.44 5.75
N LYS A 120 11.17 11.63 6.37
CA LYS A 120 12.33 12.07 7.17
C LYS A 120 12.46 11.24 8.46
N VAL A 121 11.34 10.78 9.05
CA VAL A 121 11.40 9.85 10.19
C VAL A 121 12.04 8.53 9.77
N PHE A 122 11.61 7.94 8.67
CA PHE A 122 12.26 6.74 8.15
C PHE A 122 13.74 6.95 7.86
N TYR A 123 14.09 8.06 7.24
CA TYR A 123 15.49 8.41 6.96
C TYR A 123 16.32 8.52 8.26
N ALA A 124 15.81 9.24 9.26
CA ALA A 124 16.47 9.38 10.56
C ALA A 124 16.73 8.02 11.22
N VAL A 125 15.74 7.13 11.21
CA VAL A 125 15.87 5.80 11.83
C VAL A 125 16.77 4.88 11.03
N HIS A 126 16.59 4.78 9.71
CA HIS A 126 17.25 3.74 8.92
C HIS A 126 18.58 4.16 8.32
N VAL A 127 18.78 5.44 8.00
CA VAL A 127 20.01 5.96 7.41
C VAL A 127 20.89 6.61 8.46
N GLU A 128 20.34 7.56 9.22
CA GLU A 128 21.09 8.28 10.26
C GLU A 128 21.24 7.47 11.57
N LYS A 129 20.55 6.32 11.69
CA LYS A 129 20.57 5.43 12.86
C LYS A 129 20.17 6.11 14.17
N GLN A 130 19.29 7.10 14.10
CA GLN A 130 18.79 7.79 15.28
C GLN A 130 17.80 6.89 16.06
N ALA A 131 17.99 6.78 17.37
CA ALA A 131 17.08 6.05 18.25
C ALA A 131 15.85 6.91 18.59
N LEU A 132 14.85 6.96 17.70
CA LEU A 132 13.59 7.65 17.94
C LEU A 132 12.60 6.76 18.70
N ASN A 133 12.97 6.40 19.96
CA ASN A 133 12.23 5.43 20.78
C ASN A 133 11.77 5.98 22.14
N THR A 134 12.04 7.25 22.43
CA THR A 134 11.56 7.96 23.62
C THR A 134 11.00 9.32 23.25
N LEU A 135 10.11 9.88 24.10
CA LEU A 135 9.60 11.23 23.88
C LEU A 135 10.74 12.25 23.73
N GLU A 136 11.80 12.13 24.57
CA GLU A 136 12.91 13.07 24.55
C GLU A 136 13.65 13.06 23.20
N THR A 137 14.06 11.87 22.72
CA THR A 137 14.79 11.74 21.45
C THR A 137 13.93 12.16 20.26
N ILE A 138 12.64 11.82 20.27
CA ILE A 138 11.67 12.19 19.24
C ILE A 138 11.44 13.71 19.21
N ALA A 139 11.23 14.34 20.38
CA ALA A 139 10.98 15.77 20.45
C ALA A 139 12.22 16.60 20.06
N LEU A 140 13.42 16.15 20.39
CA LEU A 140 14.68 16.77 19.94
C LEU A 140 14.86 16.63 18.42
N TRP A 141 14.51 15.48 17.85
CA TRP A 141 14.53 15.30 16.40
C TRP A 141 13.50 16.21 15.72
N ALA A 142 12.27 16.27 16.22
CA ALA A 142 11.23 17.11 15.67
C ALA A 142 11.60 18.60 15.71
N GLU A 143 12.22 19.05 16.80
CA GLU A 143 12.72 20.44 16.93
C GLU A 143 13.75 20.76 15.83
N LYS A 144 14.68 19.85 15.53
CA LYS A 144 15.64 20.00 14.42
C LYS A 144 14.96 20.05 13.04
N GLN A 145 13.73 19.50 12.91
CA GLN A 145 12.92 19.61 11.71
C GLN A 145 12.05 20.89 11.68
N GLY A 146 12.26 21.82 12.61
CA GLY A 146 11.50 23.08 12.69
C GLY A 146 10.12 22.95 13.37
N VAL A 147 9.86 21.86 14.06
CA VAL A 147 8.64 21.67 14.85
C VAL A 147 8.81 22.28 16.23
N ASN A 148 7.81 23.03 16.70
CA ASN A 148 7.83 23.59 18.05
C ASN A 148 7.83 22.46 19.10
N LYS A 149 8.92 22.29 19.84
CA LYS A 149 9.13 21.20 20.80
C LYS A 149 8.12 21.21 21.94
N ALA A 150 7.76 22.37 22.47
CA ALA A 150 6.78 22.47 23.54
C ALA A 150 5.40 21.99 23.08
N LYS A 151 4.95 22.45 21.90
CA LYS A 151 3.67 22.01 21.30
C LYS A 151 3.70 20.52 20.93
N PHE A 152 4.83 20.01 20.43
CA PHE A 152 5.01 18.58 20.14
C PHE A 152 4.83 17.75 21.41
N THR A 153 5.50 18.12 22.50
CA THR A 153 5.44 17.43 23.81
C THR A 153 4.04 17.48 24.41
N GLU A 154 3.35 18.60 24.30
CA GLU A 154 1.95 18.75 24.73
C GLU A 154 1.04 17.77 23.98
N LEU A 155 1.13 17.74 22.66
CA LEU A 155 0.32 16.86 21.81
C LEU A 155 0.66 15.38 22.05
N TYR A 156 1.94 15.04 22.21
CA TYR A 156 2.38 13.68 22.48
C TYR A 156 1.73 13.09 23.74
N ASN A 157 1.56 13.92 24.78
CA ASN A 157 0.92 13.52 26.03
C ASN A 157 -0.60 13.76 26.06
N SER A 158 -1.17 14.24 24.97
CA SER A 158 -2.58 14.60 24.91
C SER A 158 -3.50 13.35 24.93
N PHE A 159 -4.73 13.56 25.42
CA PHE A 159 -5.79 12.55 25.36
C PHE A 159 -6.14 12.18 23.90
N SER A 160 -6.08 13.17 22.99
CA SER A 160 -6.35 12.93 21.56
C SER A 160 -5.37 11.92 20.95
N VAL A 161 -4.06 12.12 21.12
CA VAL A 161 -3.02 11.19 20.63
C VAL A 161 -3.16 9.83 21.31
N SER A 162 -3.38 9.79 22.63
CA SER A 162 -3.61 8.53 23.36
C SER A 162 -4.86 7.78 22.85
N THR A 163 -5.90 8.50 22.45
CA THR A 163 -7.11 7.87 21.88
C THR A 163 -6.81 7.30 20.48
N LYS A 164 -6.04 8.02 19.65
CA LYS A 164 -5.63 7.54 18.31
C LYS A 164 -4.75 6.31 18.40
N THR A 165 -3.79 6.25 19.33
CA THR A 165 -2.95 5.05 19.52
C THR A 165 -3.77 3.83 19.93
N ARG A 166 -4.74 4.00 20.85
CA ARG A 166 -5.67 2.91 21.21
C ARG A 166 -6.51 2.44 20.02
N LYS A 167 -7.07 3.37 19.24
CA LYS A 167 -7.84 3.02 18.03
C LYS A 167 -6.96 2.28 17.01
N ALA A 168 -5.71 2.70 16.83
CA ALA A 168 -4.76 2.01 15.93
C ALA A 168 -4.51 0.57 16.37
N THR A 169 -4.33 0.34 17.68
CA THR A 169 -4.17 -1.01 18.22
C THR A 169 -5.45 -1.85 18.07
N GLN A 170 -6.62 -1.25 18.27
CA GLN A 170 -7.89 -1.93 18.01
C GLN A 170 -8.04 -2.32 16.53
N LEU A 171 -7.66 -1.42 15.62
CA LEU A 171 -7.73 -1.66 14.19
C LEU A 171 -6.71 -2.74 13.76
N GLN A 172 -5.48 -2.68 14.29
CA GLN A 172 -4.47 -3.73 14.14
C GLN A 172 -5.04 -5.11 14.51
N ASN A 173 -5.73 -5.21 15.66
CA ASN A 173 -6.32 -6.45 16.12
C ASN A 173 -7.51 -6.88 15.25
N ALA A 174 -8.36 -5.94 14.81
CA ALA A 174 -9.50 -6.23 13.95
C ALA A 174 -9.07 -6.80 12.58
N PHE A 175 -7.94 -6.35 12.05
CA PHE A 175 -7.35 -6.88 10.82
C PHE A 175 -6.44 -8.10 11.07
N GLN A 176 -6.25 -8.54 12.31
CA GLN A 176 -5.36 -9.65 12.69
C GLN A 176 -3.92 -9.45 12.17
N VAL A 177 -3.43 -8.21 12.24
CA VAL A 177 -2.09 -7.86 11.75
C VAL A 177 -1.04 -8.57 12.58
N ASP A 178 -0.26 -9.44 11.95
CA ASP A 178 0.81 -10.24 12.55
C ASP A 178 2.22 -9.78 12.17
N GLY A 179 2.32 -8.89 11.19
CA GLY A 179 3.57 -8.32 10.71
C GLY A 179 3.36 -7.06 9.87
N VAL A 180 4.45 -6.32 9.66
CA VAL A 180 4.43 -5.09 8.84
C VAL A 180 5.60 -5.05 7.85
N PRO A 181 5.42 -4.41 6.68
CA PRO A 181 4.22 -3.70 6.23
C PRO A 181 3.07 -4.64 5.85
N ALA A 182 1.84 -4.19 6.06
CA ALA A 182 0.64 -4.90 5.65
C ALA A 182 -0.44 -3.92 5.18
N LEU A 183 -1.42 -4.42 4.41
CA LEU A 183 -2.50 -3.63 3.85
C LEU A 183 -3.86 -4.19 4.29
N GLY A 184 -4.74 -3.28 4.74
CA GLY A 184 -6.15 -3.55 4.95
C GLY A 184 -6.98 -2.86 3.88
N ILE A 185 -7.97 -3.53 3.29
CA ILE A 185 -8.77 -2.98 2.19
C ILE A 185 -10.25 -3.05 2.53
N GLY A 186 -10.93 -1.90 2.48
CA GLY A 186 -12.38 -1.76 2.63
C GLY A 186 -12.94 -2.34 3.92
N GLY A 187 -12.16 -2.38 4.99
CA GLY A 187 -12.55 -2.97 6.27
C GLY A 187 -12.78 -4.49 6.22
N ARG A 188 -12.44 -5.16 5.11
CA ARG A 188 -12.81 -6.55 4.89
C ARG A 188 -11.68 -7.47 4.50
N TYR A 189 -10.64 -6.96 3.87
CA TYR A 189 -9.56 -7.77 3.34
C TYR A 189 -8.22 -7.36 3.94
N TYR A 190 -7.36 -8.33 4.15
CA TYR A 190 -5.99 -8.15 4.63
C TYR A 190 -5.01 -8.82 3.69
N THR A 191 -3.90 -8.17 3.40
CA THR A 191 -2.76 -8.78 2.71
C THR A 191 -1.44 -8.22 3.23
N SER A 192 -0.38 -8.97 3.05
CA SER A 192 0.98 -8.60 3.46
C SER A 192 2.01 -9.14 2.48
N GLY A 193 3.26 -8.69 2.62
CA GLY A 193 4.36 -9.23 1.84
C GLY A 193 4.61 -10.72 2.10
N SER A 194 4.32 -11.21 3.29
CA SER A 194 4.42 -12.65 3.63
C SER A 194 3.39 -13.47 2.87
N MET A 195 2.13 -13.01 2.80
CA MET A 195 1.06 -13.68 2.07
C MET A 195 1.25 -13.57 0.56
N ALA A 196 1.42 -12.37 0.06
CA ALA A 196 1.56 -12.12 -1.37
C ALA A 196 2.97 -12.42 -1.91
N LYS A 197 3.92 -12.86 -1.06
CA LYS A 197 5.34 -13.16 -1.37
C LYS A 197 6.21 -11.93 -1.69
N SER A 198 5.64 -10.76 -1.85
CA SER A 198 6.34 -9.48 -1.91
C SER A 198 5.34 -8.34 -1.67
N MET A 199 5.82 -7.15 -1.29
CA MET A 199 4.97 -5.97 -1.17
C MET A 199 4.52 -5.42 -2.52
N GLU A 200 5.31 -5.59 -3.57
CA GLU A 200 4.89 -5.25 -4.93
C GLU A 200 3.67 -6.08 -5.35
N ARG A 201 3.70 -7.39 -5.10
CA ARG A 201 2.55 -8.25 -5.37
C ARG A 201 1.37 -7.95 -4.43
N ALA A 202 1.62 -7.56 -3.17
CA ALA A 202 0.57 -7.12 -2.25
C ALA A 202 -0.19 -5.88 -2.76
N LEU A 203 0.47 -4.95 -3.46
CA LEU A 203 -0.19 -3.85 -4.15
C LEU A 203 -1.09 -4.32 -5.31
N GLN A 204 -0.67 -5.32 -6.09
CA GLN A 204 -1.51 -5.91 -7.14
C GLN A 204 -2.73 -6.63 -6.54
N VAL A 205 -2.55 -7.32 -5.41
CA VAL A 205 -3.65 -7.90 -4.63
C VAL A 205 -4.60 -6.81 -4.17
N ALA A 206 -4.09 -5.70 -3.63
CA ALA A 206 -4.90 -4.56 -3.19
C ALA A 206 -5.72 -3.96 -4.34
N ASP A 207 -5.14 -3.80 -5.54
CA ASP A 207 -5.88 -3.32 -6.72
C ASP A 207 -7.06 -4.23 -7.08
N SER A 208 -6.85 -5.55 -7.04
CA SER A 208 -7.92 -6.53 -7.27
C SER A 208 -9.01 -6.45 -6.20
N LEU A 209 -8.63 -6.34 -4.93
CA LEU A 209 -9.56 -6.26 -3.79
C LEU A 209 -10.34 -4.94 -3.76
N ILE A 210 -9.73 -3.83 -4.18
CA ILE A 210 -10.40 -2.55 -4.40
C ILE A 210 -11.51 -2.71 -5.44
N GLY A 211 -11.23 -3.40 -6.55
CA GLY A 211 -12.23 -3.72 -7.57
C GLY A 211 -13.39 -4.53 -7.02
N GLN A 212 -13.11 -5.54 -6.18
CA GLN A 212 -14.14 -6.34 -5.52
C GLN A 212 -14.96 -5.53 -4.51
N ALA A 213 -14.32 -4.64 -3.74
CA ALA A 213 -14.98 -3.78 -2.77
C ALA A 213 -15.97 -2.82 -3.46
N ARG A 214 -15.59 -2.22 -4.60
CA ARG A 214 -16.47 -1.36 -5.41
C ARG A 214 -17.77 -2.05 -5.84
N ASN A 215 -17.67 -3.31 -6.23
CA ASN A 215 -18.82 -4.07 -6.69
C ASN A 215 -19.82 -4.42 -5.57
N LYS A 216 -19.37 -4.35 -4.29
CA LYS A 216 -20.22 -4.61 -3.10
C LYS A 216 -20.86 -3.35 -2.52
N VAL A 217 -20.37 -2.17 -2.89
CA VAL A 217 -20.89 -0.87 -2.42
C VAL A 217 -21.97 -0.33 -3.38
N LYS A 218 -22.11 -0.91 -4.57
CA LYS A 218 -23.22 -0.67 -5.50
C LYS A 218 -24.44 -1.51 -5.11
#